data_8135a4fa44e0fdf362db22a69c04b126
#
_entry.id   8135a4fa44e0fdf362db22a69c04b126
#
_cell.length_a   1.000
_cell.length_b   1.000
_cell.length_c   1.000
_cell.angle_alpha   90.00
_cell.angle_beta   90.00
_cell.angle_gamma   90.00
#
_symmetry.space_group_name_H-M   'P 1'
#
loop_
_entity.id
_entity.type
_entity.pdbx_description
1 polymer ?
#
loop_
_entity_poly.entity_id
_entity_poly.type
_entity_poly.pdbx_seq_one_letter_code
_entity_poly.pdbx_strand_id
1 'polypeptide(L)'
;MRRIIFLVLVFLMAGSVRAEFGDGKLIQKTKEIRQDRVELKKASNSAERKDARMELKEDKKERIDTLKEDIKLKREEFKEKLAKIRDEKKQKIVEKLDVRFNEVNVKRTTQMTSNLDKMTKILDKLFDRGVNVASPSNSIQTALDAVKVQAAKTYVVSISTEDKLKLDVGKVRSQLEADLKSVNELVIAARKAVQSLLK
;
A
#
# COMPACT_ATOMS: atom_id res chain seq x y z
N MET A 1 41.44 -42.22 19.71
CA MET A 1 40.52 -42.49 18.60
C MET A 1 39.28 -41.69 18.85
N ARG A 2 39.16 -40.54 18.24
CA ARG A 2 38.01 -39.62 18.36
C ARG A 2 37.12 -39.78 17.12
N ARG A 3 35.92 -40.31 17.30
CA ARG A 3 34.88 -40.41 16.25
C ARG A 3 34.18 -39.06 16.14
N ILE A 4 34.40 -38.38 15.03
CA ILE A 4 33.68 -37.16 14.64
C ILE A 4 32.41 -37.59 13.95
N ILE A 5 31.28 -37.35 14.59
CA ILE A 5 29.93 -37.55 14.02
C ILE A 5 29.63 -36.30 13.21
N PHE A 6 29.65 -36.45 11.89
CA PHE A 6 29.12 -35.41 10.97
C PHE A 6 27.61 -35.48 10.98
N LEU A 7 27.00 -34.50 11.62
CA LEU A 7 25.56 -34.29 11.60
C LEU A 7 25.23 -33.46 10.35
N VAL A 8 24.83 -34.15 9.27
CA VAL A 8 24.35 -33.55 8.04
C VAL A 8 22.97 -32.95 8.32
N LEU A 9 22.91 -31.65 8.55
CA LEU A 9 21.67 -30.90 8.69
C LEU A 9 21.14 -30.63 7.27
N VAL A 10 20.22 -31.51 6.81
CA VAL A 10 19.48 -31.31 5.57
C VAL A 10 18.53 -30.11 5.79
N PHE A 11 18.96 -28.95 5.35
CA PHE A 11 18.10 -27.78 5.25
C PHE A 11 17.10 -28.03 4.12
N LEU A 12 15.90 -28.44 4.47
CA LEU A 12 14.73 -28.40 3.59
C LEU A 12 14.46 -26.94 3.25
N MET A 13 15.04 -26.51 2.13
CA MET A 13 14.66 -25.27 1.44
C MET A 13 13.22 -25.46 0.95
N ALA A 14 12.25 -25.22 1.84
CA ALA A 14 10.92 -24.86 1.39
C ALA A 14 11.05 -23.53 0.66
N GLY A 15 11.30 -23.62 -0.65
CA GLY A 15 11.33 -22.49 -1.55
C GLY A 15 9.97 -21.81 -1.58
N SER A 16 9.77 -20.89 -0.64
CA SER A 16 8.77 -19.85 -0.82
C SER A 16 9.23 -19.03 -2.02
N VAL A 17 8.69 -19.34 -3.19
CA VAL A 17 8.69 -18.41 -4.32
C VAL A 17 7.85 -17.21 -3.88
N ARG A 18 8.46 -16.36 -3.08
CA ARG A 18 7.99 -15.01 -2.85
C ARG A 18 8.15 -14.33 -4.20
N ALA A 19 7.04 -14.11 -4.88
CA ALA A 19 7.01 -13.22 -6.02
C ALA A 19 7.60 -11.88 -5.53
N GLU A 20 8.83 -11.58 -5.93
CA GLU A 20 9.47 -10.28 -5.77
C GLU A 20 8.75 -9.29 -6.71
N PHE A 21 7.51 -9.00 -6.39
CA PHE A 21 6.88 -7.78 -6.85
C PHE A 21 7.47 -6.65 -6.01
N GLY A 22 7.92 -5.59 -6.66
CA GLY A 22 8.67 -4.45 -6.14
C GLY A 22 8.24 -3.73 -4.86
N ASP A 23 7.43 -4.39 -4.02
CA ASP A 23 6.92 -3.91 -2.74
C ASP A 23 8.03 -3.71 -1.69
N GLY A 24 9.13 -4.47 -1.75
CA GLY A 24 10.25 -4.32 -0.82
C GLY A 24 10.89 -2.93 -0.91
N LYS A 25 11.10 -2.42 -2.12
CA LYS A 25 11.66 -1.07 -2.35
C LYS A 25 10.68 0.03 -1.91
N LEU A 26 9.37 -0.18 -2.11
CA LEU A 26 8.34 0.78 -1.68
C LEU A 26 8.25 0.87 -0.15
N ILE A 27 8.30 -0.27 0.54
CA ILE A 27 8.24 -0.33 2.01
C ILE A 27 9.52 0.28 2.62
N GLN A 28 10.68 -0.02 2.05
CA GLN A 28 11.96 0.50 2.53
C GLN A 28 12.02 2.02 2.36
N LYS A 29 11.65 2.51 1.21
CA LYS A 29 11.59 3.93 0.89
C LYS A 29 10.49 4.69 1.67
N THR A 30 9.42 4.02 2.11
CA THR A 30 8.40 4.58 3.01
C THR A 30 8.93 4.72 4.44
N LYS A 31 9.83 3.81 4.87
CA LYS A 31 10.55 3.94 6.15
C LYS A 31 11.54 5.11 6.13
N GLU A 32 12.26 5.31 5.03
CA GLU A 32 13.17 6.44 4.83
C GLU A 32 12.43 7.77 4.93
N ILE A 33 11.28 7.95 4.24
CA ILE A 33 10.46 9.17 4.37
C ILE A 33 9.97 9.40 5.80
N ARG A 34 9.73 8.33 6.56
CA ARG A 34 9.33 8.46 7.95
C ARG A 34 10.50 8.94 8.83
N GLN A 35 11.71 8.50 8.54
CA GLN A 35 12.94 8.95 9.21
C GLN A 35 13.24 10.42 8.87
N ASP A 36 13.20 10.80 7.60
CA ASP A 36 13.41 12.18 7.13
C ASP A 36 12.37 13.13 7.75
N ARG A 37 11.14 12.68 7.95
CA ARG A 37 10.10 13.46 8.63
C ARG A 37 10.36 13.67 10.11
N VAL A 38 11.03 12.72 10.77
CA VAL A 38 11.45 12.83 12.18
C VAL A 38 12.63 13.79 12.30
N GLU A 39 13.57 13.74 11.37
CA GLU A 39 14.72 14.67 11.31
C GLU A 39 14.27 16.10 11.01
N LEU A 40 13.32 16.29 10.09
CA LEU A 40 12.67 17.59 9.83
C LEU A 40 12.05 18.22 11.08
N LYS A 41 11.52 17.42 12.00
CA LYS A 41 10.98 17.93 13.27
C LYS A 41 12.08 18.33 14.25
N LYS A 42 13.29 17.81 14.08
CA LYS A 42 14.48 18.13 14.93
C LYS A 42 15.27 19.33 14.41
N ALA A 43 15.14 19.68 13.12
CA ALA A 43 15.80 20.84 12.54
C ALA A 43 15.35 22.14 13.21
N SER A 44 16.29 22.89 13.79
CA SER A 44 16.01 24.13 14.53
C SER A 44 15.84 25.35 13.63
N ASN A 45 16.27 25.25 12.36
CA ASN A 45 16.31 26.36 11.41
C ASN A 45 15.16 26.30 10.40
N SER A 46 14.46 27.42 10.18
CA SER A 46 13.29 27.49 9.27
C SER A 46 13.67 27.28 7.80
N ALA A 47 14.89 27.61 7.39
CA ALA A 47 15.41 27.42 6.04
C ALA A 47 15.60 25.93 5.72
N GLU A 48 16.30 25.20 6.59
CA GLU A 48 16.50 23.75 6.45
C GLU A 48 15.21 22.96 6.37
N ARG A 49 14.18 23.39 7.14
CA ARG A 49 12.82 22.79 7.05
C ARG A 49 12.16 23.02 5.71
N LYS A 50 12.43 24.15 5.07
CA LYS A 50 11.85 24.50 3.78
C LYS A 50 12.50 23.68 2.68
N ASP A 51 13.81 23.55 2.71
CA ASP A 51 14.60 22.81 1.72
C ASP A 51 14.30 21.30 1.79
N ALA A 52 14.29 20.72 2.98
CA ALA A 52 13.93 19.31 3.16
C ALA A 52 12.44 19.03 2.82
N ARG A 53 11.53 20.02 2.92
CA ARG A 53 10.15 19.88 2.39
C ARG A 53 10.09 19.91 0.87
N MET A 54 10.97 20.66 0.23
CA MET A 54 11.06 20.72 -1.23
C MET A 54 11.59 19.40 -1.76
N GLU A 55 12.70 18.92 -1.22
CA GLU A 55 13.29 17.62 -1.54
C GLU A 55 12.27 16.46 -1.39
N LEU A 56 11.56 16.42 -0.26
CA LEU A 56 10.49 15.44 -0.03
C LEU A 56 9.34 15.52 -1.05
N LYS A 57 9.05 16.72 -1.59
CA LYS A 57 8.05 16.89 -2.65
C LYS A 57 8.55 16.38 -3.98
N GLU A 58 9.79 16.62 -4.32
CA GLU A 58 10.44 16.16 -5.55
C GLU A 58 10.53 14.63 -5.57
N ASP A 59 11.00 14.01 -4.51
CA ASP A 59 11.02 12.57 -4.32
C ASP A 59 9.63 11.93 -4.49
N LYS A 60 8.61 12.56 -3.91
CA LYS A 60 7.23 12.08 -4.08
C LYS A 60 6.75 12.18 -5.51
N LYS A 61 7.11 13.25 -6.22
CA LYS A 61 6.74 13.46 -7.61
C LYS A 61 7.39 12.40 -8.51
N GLU A 62 8.70 12.23 -8.37
CA GLU A 62 9.47 11.23 -9.12
C GLU A 62 8.89 9.81 -8.95
N ARG A 63 8.51 9.46 -7.72
CA ARG A 63 7.87 8.17 -7.42
C ARG A 63 6.52 8.00 -8.07
N ILE A 64 5.70 9.05 -8.04
CA ILE A 64 4.39 9.01 -8.68
C ILE A 64 4.56 8.82 -10.19
N ASP A 65 5.54 9.46 -10.78
CA ASP A 65 5.79 9.38 -12.20
C ASP A 65 6.35 7.98 -12.59
N THR A 66 7.29 7.44 -11.82
CA THR A 66 7.77 6.05 -11.99
C THR A 66 6.64 5.03 -11.86
N LEU A 67 5.75 5.20 -10.86
CA LEU A 67 4.60 4.32 -10.68
C LEU A 67 3.62 4.40 -11.86
N LYS A 68 3.42 5.59 -12.44
CA LYS A 68 2.55 5.76 -13.62
C LYS A 68 3.12 5.05 -14.84
N GLU A 69 4.42 5.13 -15.05
CA GLU A 69 5.11 4.43 -16.14
C GLU A 69 4.99 2.92 -15.99
N ASP A 70 5.27 2.39 -14.81
CA ASP A 70 5.10 0.96 -14.50
C ASP A 70 3.67 0.47 -14.74
N ILE A 71 2.68 1.28 -14.34
CA ILE A 71 1.26 0.99 -14.57
C ILE A 71 0.95 0.98 -16.07
N LYS A 72 1.48 1.93 -16.83
CA LYS A 72 1.29 2.02 -18.27
C LYS A 72 1.84 0.78 -18.98
N LEU A 73 3.08 0.40 -18.67
CA LEU A 73 3.71 -0.79 -19.22
C LEU A 73 2.92 -2.06 -18.90
N LYS A 74 2.50 -2.24 -17.64
CA LYS A 74 1.68 -3.39 -17.24
C LYS A 74 0.34 -3.44 -17.97
N ARG A 75 -0.28 -2.28 -18.24
CA ARG A 75 -1.54 -2.22 -19.00
C ARG A 75 -1.37 -2.51 -20.48
N GLU A 76 -0.27 -2.11 -21.08
CA GLU A 76 0.06 -2.47 -22.47
C GLU A 76 0.29 -3.99 -22.58
N GLU A 77 1.10 -4.56 -21.69
CA GLU A 77 1.33 -6.00 -21.60
C GLU A 77 0.03 -6.80 -21.38
N PHE A 78 -0.84 -6.30 -20.49
CA PHE A 78 -2.15 -6.89 -20.25
C PHE A 78 -3.00 -6.92 -21.53
N LYS A 79 -3.08 -5.80 -22.27
CA LYS A 79 -3.84 -5.72 -23.52
C LYS A 79 -3.31 -6.69 -24.58
N GLU A 80 -1.98 -6.75 -24.76
CA GLU A 80 -1.36 -7.66 -25.69
C GLU A 80 -1.64 -9.14 -25.35
N LYS A 81 -1.54 -9.49 -24.06
CA LYS A 81 -1.82 -10.85 -23.61
C LYS A 81 -3.30 -11.19 -23.65
N LEU A 82 -4.15 -10.21 -23.35
CA LEU A 82 -5.60 -10.35 -23.45
C LEU A 82 -6.04 -10.67 -24.88
N ALA A 83 -5.46 -10.00 -25.87
CA ALA A 83 -5.75 -10.24 -27.29
C ALA A 83 -5.34 -11.65 -27.76
N LYS A 84 -4.43 -12.33 -27.06
CA LYS A 84 -4.00 -13.70 -27.38
C LYS A 84 -4.94 -14.78 -26.82
N ILE A 85 -5.89 -14.43 -25.97
CA ILE A 85 -6.89 -15.36 -25.45
C ILE A 85 -7.88 -15.70 -26.56
N ARG A 86 -8.02 -16.99 -26.87
CA ARG A 86 -8.90 -17.47 -27.96
C ARG A 86 -10.38 -17.49 -27.57
N ASP A 87 -10.67 -17.74 -26.28
CA ASP A 87 -12.03 -17.75 -25.76
C ASP A 87 -12.49 -16.32 -25.45
N GLU A 88 -13.31 -15.76 -26.31
CA GLU A 88 -13.87 -14.41 -26.14
C GLU A 88 -14.63 -14.19 -24.82
N LYS A 89 -15.29 -15.24 -24.30
CA LYS A 89 -16.00 -15.14 -23.00
C LYS A 89 -15.02 -14.96 -21.86
N LYS A 90 -13.93 -15.75 -21.86
CA LYS A 90 -12.85 -15.62 -20.86
C LYS A 90 -12.18 -14.24 -20.97
N GLN A 91 -11.90 -13.78 -22.18
CA GLN A 91 -11.32 -12.46 -22.46
C GLN A 91 -12.16 -11.35 -21.83
N LYS A 92 -13.47 -11.31 -22.12
CA LYS A 92 -14.41 -10.32 -21.56
C LYS A 92 -14.53 -10.39 -20.02
N ILE A 93 -14.46 -11.61 -19.47
CA ILE A 93 -14.51 -11.79 -18.01
C ILE A 93 -13.24 -11.20 -17.35
N VAL A 94 -12.05 -11.52 -17.87
CA VAL A 94 -10.79 -11.05 -17.32
C VAL A 94 -10.69 -9.52 -17.40
N GLU A 95 -11.10 -8.93 -18.54
CA GLU A 95 -11.16 -7.48 -18.71
C GLU A 95 -12.07 -6.80 -17.68
N LYS A 96 -13.28 -7.34 -17.49
CA LYS A 96 -14.22 -6.84 -16.47
C LYS A 96 -13.66 -6.96 -15.06
N LEU A 97 -12.95 -8.03 -14.74
CA LEU A 97 -12.35 -8.23 -13.42
C LEU A 97 -11.19 -7.27 -13.16
N ASP A 98 -10.35 -7.00 -14.18
CA ASP A 98 -9.27 -6.02 -14.09
C ASP A 98 -9.81 -4.62 -13.74
N VAL A 99 -10.84 -4.17 -14.45
CA VAL A 99 -11.52 -2.90 -14.15
C VAL A 99 -12.12 -2.93 -12.74
N ARG A 100 -12.79 -4.03 -12.38
CA ARG A 100 -13.46 -4.18 -11.08
C ARG A 100 -12.51 -4.09 -9.90
N PHE A 101 -11.30 -4.65 -10.00
CA PHE A 101 -10.31 -4.55 -8.92
C PHE A 101 -9.93 -3.10 -8.63
N ASN A 102 -9.72 -2.30 -9.66
CA ASN A 102 -9.41 -0.88 -9.51
C ASN A 102 -10.58 -0.07 -8.95
N GLU A 103 -11.81 -0.35 -9.41
CA GLU A 103 -13.02 0.27 -8.84
C GLU A 103 -13.18 -0.04 -7.35
N VAL A 104 -12.94 -1.30 -6.94
CA VAL A 104 -13.00 -1.71 -5.52
C VAL A 104 -11.94 -0.98 -4.71
N ASN A 105 -10.70 -0.85 -5.22
CA ASN A 105 -9.65 -0.10 -4.56
C ASN A 105 -10.06 1.36 -4.34
N VAL A 106 -10.51 2.05 -5.38
CA VAL A 106 -10.95 3.45 -5.31
C VAL A 106 -12.12 3.61 -4.33
N LYS A 107 -13.15 2.77 -4.42
CA LYS A 107 -14.31 2.83 -3.53
C LYS A 107 -13.93 2.64 -2.06
N ARG A 108 -13.09 1.66 -1.76
CA ARG A 108 -12.66 1.36 -0.39
C ARG A 108 -11.77 2.45 0.20
N THR A 109 -10.81 2.95 -0.56
CA THR A 109 -9.92 4.04 -0.11
C THR A 109 -10.69 5.34 0.10
N THR A 110 -11.64 5.70 -0.78
CA THR A 110 -12.53 6.85 -0.59
C THR A 110 -13.36 6.73 0.69
N GLN A 111 -13.92 5.55 0.97
CA GLN A 111 -14.66 5.30 2.21
C GLN A 111 -13.78 5.44 3.45
N MET A 112 -12.54 4.91 3.41
CA MET A 112 -11.58 5.04 4.50
C MET A 112 -11.21 6.51 4.74
N THR A 113 -10.94 7.29 3.69
CA THR A 113 -10.67 8.73 3.79
C THR A 113 -11.83 9.45 4.46
N SER A 114 -13.07 9.23 4.00
CA SER A 114 -14.26 9.86 4.60
C SER A 114 -14.42 9.53 6.09
N ASN A 115 -14.08 8.31 6.49
CA ASN A 115 -14.13 7.93 7.90
C ASN A 115 -13.05 8.66 8.72
N LEU A 116 -11.83 8.79 8.18
CA LEU A 116 -10.73 9.51 8.83
C LEU A 116 -11.03 11.01 8.95
N ASP A 117 -11.65 11.63 7.92
CA ASP A 117 -12.09 13.02 7.96
C ASP A 117 -13.13 13.28 9.08
N LYS A 118 -14.06 12.32 9.27
CA LYS A 118 -15.03 12.40 10.37
C LYS A 118 -14.34 12.32 11.74
N MET A 119 -13.32 11.45 11.87
CA MET A 119 -12.54 11.34 13.09
C MET A 119 -11.73 12.62 13.37
N THR A 120 -11.15 13.23 12.34
CA THR A 120 -10.46 14.53 12.46
C THR A 120 -11.41 15.60 13.01
N LYS A 121 -12.61 15.73 12.45
CA LYS A 121 -13.62 16.68 12.94
C LYS A 121 -14.03 16.45 14.40
N ILE A 122 -14.00 15.20 14.87
CA ILE A 122 -14.25 14.89 16.29
C ILE A 122 -13.07 15.38 17.14
N LEU A 123 -11.83 15.13 16.69
CA LEU A 123 -10.64 15.59 17.41
C LEU A 123 -10.56 17.12 17.49
N ASP A 124 -10.92 17.84 16.42
CA ASP A 124 -10.96 19.32 16.44
C ASP A 124 -11.88 19.82 17.56
N LYS A 125 -13.10 19.24 17.66
CA LYS A 125 -14.04 19.60 18.73
C LYS A 125 -13.55 19.25 20.15
N LEU A 126 -12.76 18.18 20.28
CA LEU A 126 -12.17 17.79 21.57
C LEU A 126 -11.01 18.71 21.93
N PHE A 127 -10.20 19.09 20.96
CA PHE A 127 -9.12 20.05 21.12
C PHE A 127 -9.63 21.41 21.59
N ASP A 128 -10.72 21.93 20.98
CA ASP A 128 -11.39 23.17 21.39
C ASP A 128 -11.89 23.13 22.83
N ARG A 129 -12.12 21.93 23.39
CA ARG A 129 -12.49 21.71 24.80
C ARG A 129 -11.28 21.48 25.72
N GLY A 130 -10.05 21.64 25.21
CA GLY A 130 -8.81 21.50 25.98
C GLY A 130 -8.34 20.05 26.17
N VAL A 131 -8.91 19.07 25.43
CA VAL A 131 -8.48 17.68 25.49
C VAL A 131 -7.17 17.50 24.70
N ASN A 132 -6.22 16.74 25.24
CA ASN A 132 -4.99 16.41 24.53
C ASN A 132 -5.26 15.37 23.43
N VAL A 133 -5.22 15.80 22.17
CA VAL A 133 -5.50 14.97 20.98
C VAL A 133 -4.25 14.53 20.22
N ALA A 134 -3.04 14.76 20.73
CA ALA A 134 -1.79 14.54 20.00
C ALA A 134 -1.61 13.09 19.52
N SER A 135 -1.85 12.11 20.38
CA SER A 135 -1.70 10.68 20.05
C SER A 135 -2.72 10.21 19.00
N PRO A 136 -4.03 10.46 19.13
CA PRO A 136 -5.02 10.14 18.10
C PRO A 136 -4.79 10.88 16.77
N SER A 137 -4.35 12.13 16.81
CA SER A 137 -4.00 12.88 15.58
C SER A 137 -2.88 12.21 14.79
N ASN A 138 -1.84 11.72 15.48
CA ASN A 138 -0.76 10.97 14.85
C ASN A 138 -1.27 9.65 14.25
N SER A 139 -2.18 8.96 14.92
CA SER A 139 -2.78 7.71 14.42
C SER A 139 -3.62 7.96 13.16
N ILE A 140 -4.43 9.02 13.13
CA ILE A 140 -5.20 9.44 11.95
C ILE A 140 -4.25 9.80 10.81
N GLN A 141 -3.19 10.57 11.05
CA GLN A 141 -2.24 10.95 10.02
C GLN A 141 -1.54 9.73 9.41
N THR A 142 -1.13 8.77 10.24
CA THR A 142 -0.55 7.51 9.76
C THR A 142 -1.52 6.74 8.87
N ALA A 143 -2.78 6.66 9.26
CA ALA A 143 -3.81 6.00 8.46
C ALA A 143 -4.10 6.75 7.14
N LEU A 144 -4.18 8.09 7.16
CA LEU A 144 -4.35 8.91 5.96
C LEU A 144 -3.21 8.72 4.96
N ASP A 145 -1.97 8.69 5.42
CA ASP A 145 -0.81 8.47 4.57
C ASP A 145 -0.85 7.06 3.93
N ALA A 146 -1.24 6.04 4.70
CA ALA A 146 -1.41 4.68 4.19
C ALA A 146 -2.56 4.58 3.17
N VAL A 147 -3.71 5.23 3.42
CA VAL A 147 -4.84 5.28 2.48
C VAL A 147 -4.44 5.98 1.19
N LYS A 148 -3.68 7.09 1.24
CA LYS A 148 -3.17 7.78 0.04
C LYS A 148 -2.27 6.89 -0.80
N VAL A 149 -1.35 6.16 -0.16
CA VAL A 149 -0.48 5.19 -0.85
C VAL A 149 -1.31 4.09 -1.50
N GLN A 150 -2.31 3.56 -0.78
CA GLN A 150 -3.19 2.53 -1.30
C GLN A 150 -4.05 3.01 -2.48
N ALA A 151 -4.60 4.23 -2.40
CA ALA A 151 -5.40 4.82 -3.47
C ALA A 151 -4.62 5.01 -4.79
N ALA A 152 -3.30 5.21 -4.70
CA ALA A 152 -2.43 5.33 -5.86
C ALA A 152 -2.06 3.99 -6.50
N LYS A 153 -2.31 2.85 -5.82
CA LYS A 153 -2.03 1.52 -6.38
C LYS A 153 -3.02 1.19 -7.49
N THR A 154 -2.50 0.53 -8.54
CA THR A 154 -3.30 -0.03 -9.63
C THR A 154 -3.11 -1.54 -9.65
N TYR A 155 -4.20 -2.26 -9.80
CA TYR A 155 -4.25 -3.72 -9.85
C TYR A 155 -4.49 -4.16 -11.28
N VAL A 156 -3.46 -4.73 -11.92
CA VAL A 156 -3.51 -5.20 -13.30
C VAL A 156 -3.29 -6.71 -13.30
N VAL A 157 -4.17 -7.44 -13.99
CA VAL A 157 -4.04 -8.89 -14.10
C VAL A 157 -2.87 -9.26 -15.00
N SER A 158 -1.85 -9.92 -14.45
CA SER A 158 -0.73 -10.44 -15.24
C SER A 158 -1.10 -11.80 -15.82
N ILE A 159 -1.43 -11.84 -17.10
CA ILE A 159 -1.85 -13.05 -17.82
C ILE A 159 -0.62 -13.89 -18.16
N SER A 160 -0.54 -15.11 -17.62
CA SER A 160 0.51 -16.08 -17.95
C SER A 160 0.15 -16.89 -19.19
N THR A 161 -0.94 -17.67 -19.10
CA THR A 161 -1.51 -18.47 -20.19
C THR A 161 -3.03 -18.53 -20.02
N GLU A 162 -3.76 -18.89 -21.11
CA GLU A 162 -5.22 -18.99 -21.06
C GLU A 162 -5.73 -19.98 -20.02
N ASP A 163 -5.03 -21.08 -19.78
CA ASP A 163 -5.41 -22.11 -18.79
C ASP A 163 -5.18 -21.66 -17.35
N LYS A 164 -4.27 -20.70 -17.13
CA LYS A 164 -3.92 -20.16 -15.80
C LYS A 164 -4.67 -18.90 -15.42
N LEU A 165 -5.58 -18.40 -16.26
CA LEU A 165 -6.33 -17.16 -16.02
C LEU A 165 -6.99 -17.10 -14.66
N LYS A 166 -7.62 -18.22 -14.21
CA LYS A 166 -8.25 -18.28 -12.87
C LYS A 166 -7.23 -18.06 -11.75
N LEU A 167 -6.03 -18.62 -11.88
CA LEU A 167 -4.96 -18.47 -10.90
C LEU A 167 -4.41 -17.03 -10.93
N ASP A 168 -4.18 -16.47 -12.11
CA ASP A 168 -3.62 -15.14 -12.28
C ASP A 168 -4.58 -14.06 -11.73
N VAL A 169 -5.87 -14.17 -12.04
CA VAL A 169 -6.92 -13.31 -11.46
C VAL A 169 -6.99 -13.49 -9.94
N GLY A 170 -6.91 -14.74 -9.46
CA GLY A 170 -6.90 -15.06 -8.02
C GLY A 170 -5.75 -14.39 -7.26
N LYS A 171 -4.55 -14.34 -7.84
CA LYS A 171 -3.37 -13.67 -7.25
C LYS A 171 -3.63 -12.18 -7.05
N VAL A 172 -4.12 -11.50 -8.10
CA VAL A 172 -4.39 -10.05 -8.03
C VAL A 172 -5.49 -9.73 -7.02
N ARG A 173 -6.53 -10.56 -6.99
CA ARG A 173 -7.59 -10.45 -5.99
C ARG A 173 -7.05 -10.58 -4.56
N SER A 174 -6.24 -11.61 -4.30
CA SER A 174 -5.66 -11.84 -2.97
C SER A 174 -4.72 -10.69 -2.57
N GLN A 175 -3.95 -10.14 -3.51
CA GLN A 175 -3.10 -8.99 -3.27
C GLN A 175 -3.93 -7.74 -2.91
N LEU A 176 -4.99 -7.44 -3.66
CA LEU A 176 -5.90 -6.32 -3.35
C LEU A 176 -6.54 -6.48 -1.96
N GLU A 177 -7.03 -7.69 -1.63
CA GLU A 177 -7.65 -7.98 -0.34
C GLU A 177 -6.66 -7.81 0.81
N ALA A 178 -5.43 -8.31 0.68
CA ALA A 178 -4.38 -8.16 1.69
C ALA A 178 -3.97 -6.70 1.89
N ASP A 179 -3.78 -5.96 0.81
CA ASP A 179 -3.42 -4.55 0.85
C ASP A 179 -4.52 -3.70 1.53
N LEU A 180 -5.77 -3.88 1.13
CA LEU A 180 -6.91 -3.18 1.72
C LEU A 180 -7.11 -3.54 3.20
N LYS A 181 -6.87 -4.80 3.58
CA LYS A 181 -6.94 -5.26 4.97
C LYS A 181 -5.89 -4.54 5.82
N SER A 182 -4.64 -4.51 5.37
CA SER A 182 -3.55 -3.84 6.09
C SER A 182 -3.84 -2.36 6.33
N VAL A 183 -4.35 -1.64 5.33
CA VAL A 183 -4.71 -0.22 5.48
C VAL A 183 -5.92 -0.05 6.40
N ASN A 184 -6.92 -0.93 6.31
CA ASN A 184 -8.10 -0.89 7.17
C ASN A 184 -7.74 -1.10 8.65
N GLU A 185 -6.74 -1.92 8.96
CA GLU A 185 -6.25 -2.11 10.32
C GLU A 185 -5.72 -0.79 10.93
N LEU A 186 -5.03 0.04 10.14
CA LEU A 186 -4.59 1.37 10.57
C LEU A 186 -5.77 2.33 10.81
N VAL A 187 -6.81 2.27 9.96
CA VAL A 187 -8.04 3.06 10.14
C VAL A 187 -8.76 2.64 11.42
N ILE A 188 -8.82 1.34 11.71
CA ILE A 188 -9.41 0.80 12.96
C ILE A 188 -8.59 1.26 14.18
N ALA A 189 -7.25 1.23 14.09
CA ALA A 189 -6.38 1.70 15.16
C ALA A 189 -6.59 3.20 15.45
N ALA A 190 -6.69 4.03 14.40
CA ALA A 190 -7.01 5.44 14.52
C ALA A 190 -8.38 5.66 15.19
N ARG A 191 -9.40 4.88 14.79
CA ARG A 191 -10.73 4.94 15.41
C ARG A 191 -10.69 4.61 16.90
N LYS A 192 -9.98 3.55 17.27
CA LYS A 192 -9.83 3.16 18.69
C LYS A 192 -9.15 4.25 19.50
N ALA A 193 -8.10 4.89 18.95
CA ALA A 193 -7.42 6.00 19.61
C ALA A 193 -8.33 7.22 19.81
N VAL A 194 -9.23 7.54 18.89
CA VAL A 194 -10.23 8.60 19.04
C VAL A 194 -11.29 8.20 20.07
N GLN A 195 -11.76 6.95 20.05
CA GLN A 195 -12.77 6.45 21.00
C GLN A 195 -12.29 6.44 22.44
N SER A 196 -10.98 6.26 22.67
CA SER A 196 -10.41 6.30 24.05
C SER A 196 -10.50 7.68 24.71
N LEU A 197 -10.62 8.76 23.91
CA LEU A 197 -10.81 10.12 24.41
C LEU A 197 -12.27 10.46 24.74
N LEU A 198 -13.22 9.61 24.33
CA LEU A 198 -14.64 9.86 24.53
C LEU A 198 -15.21 9.13 25.77
N LYS A 199 -14.37 8.38 26.46
CA LYS A 199 -14.70 7.69 27.72
C LYS A 199 -14.34 8.55 28.91
#